data_23affd77f788382b6f48ef60481a0fd8
#
_entry.id   23affd77f788382b6f48ef60481a0fd8
#
_cell.length_a   1.000
_cell.length_b   1.000
_cell.length_c   1.000
_cell.angle_alpha   90.00
_cell.angle_beta   90.00
_cell.angle_gamma   90.00
#
_symmetry.space_group_name_H-M   'P 1'
#
loop_
_entity.id
_entity.type
_entity.pdbx_description
1 polymer ?
#
loop_
_entity_poly.entity_id
_entity_poly.type
_entity_poly.pdbx_seq_one_letter_code
_entity_poly.pdbx_strand_id
1 'polypeptide(L)'
;MVHARIDGQPVSKQDATSILALLVLGGLETTVNTLGASLLHLAQDPDLQDRLRSDPDLMPTAVEEFLRLYTPVVYLGRYVRKDTELAGLSIAAGQRVSLSFAAACRDPEKFEEPDLFRLDREHYRHYAFGVGIHRCLGSNLARLVLRLALQTVLDRLGDLRLAESFTPTYRVSSVRGLERLDVTFSSRATA
;
A
#
# COMPACT_ATOMS: atom_id res chain seq x y z
N MET A 1 -17.90 19.94 -0.21
CA MET A 1 -19.00 18.99 -0.49
C MET A 1 -20.39 19.62 -0.44
N VAL A 2 -20.68 20.56 0.46
CA VAL A 2 -22.03 21.16 0.65
C VAL A 2 -22.60 21.81 -0.65
N HIS A 3 -21.75 22.25 -1.55
CA HIS A 3 -22.13 22.87 -2.83
C HIS A 3 -21.76 22.02 -4.05
N ALA A 4 -21.32 20.76 -3.84
CA ALA A 4 -20.95 19.88 -4.94
C ALA A 4 -22.20 19.45 -5.74
N ARG A 5 -21.98 19.17 -7.01
CA ARG A 5 -23.03 18.69 -7.93
C ARG A 5 -22.51 17.45 -8.64
N ILE A 6 -23.39 16.48 -8.88
CA ILE A 6 -23.16 15.32 -9.74
C ILE A 6 -24.20 15.41 -10.85
N ASP A 7 -23.75 15.39 -12.10
CA ASP A 7 -24.61 15.54 -13.31
C ASP A 7 -25.56 16.75 -13.24
N GLY A 8 -25.02 17.86 -12.71
CA GLY A 8 -25.78 19.12 -12.57
C GLY A 8 -26.73 19.17 -11.37
N GLN A 9 -26.95 18.06 -10.66
CA GLN A 9 -27.82 18.00 -9.48
C GLN A 9 -26.99 18.18 -8.18
N PRO A 10 -27.52 18.85 -7.14
CA PRO A 10 -26.88 18.90 -5.84
C PRO A 10 -26.62 17.49 -5.29
N VAL A 11 -25.44 17.27 -4.69
CA VAL A 11 -25.13 15.99 -4.05
C VAL A 11 -26.11 15.73 -2.93
N SER A 12 -26.75 14.54 -2.93
CA SER A 12 -27.66 14.16 -1.86
C SER A 12 -26.91 14.00 -0.53
N LYS A 13 -27.61 14.13 0.61
CA LYS A 13 -27.01 13.88 1.93
C LYS A 13 -26.47 12.46 2.03
N GLN A 14 -27.15 11.49 1.45
CA GLN A 14 -26.73 10.10 1.43
C GLN A 14 -25.41 9.91 0.66
N ASP A 15 -25.33 10.47 -0.57
CA ASP A 15 -24.11 10.39 -1.38
C ASP A 15 -22.94 11.11 -0.69
N ALA A 16 -23.18 12.30 -0.15
CA ALA A 16 -22.17 13.04 0.61
C ALA A 16 -21.64 12.23 1.79
N THR A 17 -22.53 11.58 2.54
CA THR A 17 -22.14 10.73 3.68
C THR A 17 -21.33 9.52 3.20
N SER A 18 -21.76 8.86 2.12
CA SER A 18 -21.06 7.70 1.55
C SER A 18 -19.67 8.06 1.04
N ILE A 19 -19.53 9.20 0.35
CA ILE A 19 -18.23 9.69 -0.13
C ILE A 19 -17.29 10.01 1.03
N LEU A 20 -17.79 10.69 2.09
CA LEU A 20 -17.00 11.00 3.28
C LEU A 20 -16.55 9.75 4.01
N ALA A 21 -17.44 8.78 4.20
CA ALA A 21 -17.10 7.49 4.80
C ALA A 21 -16.02 6.76 3.99
N LEU A 22 -16.15 6.75 2.66
CA LEU A 22 -15.15 6.13 1.77
C LEU A 22 -13.78 6.82 1.87
N LEU A 23 -13.74 8.16 1.95
CA LEU A 23 -12.50 8.91 2.10
C LEU A 23 -11.80 8.59 3.45
N VAL A 24 -12.58 8.50 4.53
CA VAL A 24 -12.03 8.14 5.86
C VAL A 24 -11.50 6.71 5.85
N LEU A 25 -12.31 5.75 5.41
CA LEU A 25 -11.91 4.33 5.37
C LEU A 25 -10.73 4.09 4.43
N GLY A 26 -10.74 4.69 3.25
CA GLY A 26 -9.68 4.51 2.26
C GLY A 26 -8.36 5.19 2.63
N GLY A 27 -8.40 6.28 3.40
CA GLY A 27 -7.21 7.10 3.70
C GLY A 27 -6.47 6.71 4.98
N LEU A 28 -7.15 6.11 5.96
CA LEU A 28 -6.54 5.82 7.25
C LEU A 28 -5.80 4.47 7.25
N GLU A 29 -6.52 3.39 7.13
CA GLU A 29 -5.98 2.05 7.42
C GLU A 29 -4.91 1.62 6.40
N THR A 30 -5.12 1.89 5.11
CA THR A 30 -4.20 1.45 4.06
C THR A 30 -2.84 2.12 4.16
N THR A 31 -2.80 3.43 4.41
CA THR A 31 -1.56 4.22 4.55
C THR A 31 -0.80 3.82 5.81
N VAL A 32 -1.50 3.66 6.95
CA VAL A 32 -0.89 3.21 8.21
C VAL A 32 -0.30 1.80 8.07
N ASN A 33 -1.03 0.88 7.44
CA ASN A 33 -0.55 -0.49 7.24
C ASN A 33 0.67 -0.56 6.31
N THR A 34 0.69 0.25 5.24
CA THR A 34 1.86 0.34 4.36
C THR A 34 3.06 0.92 5.10
N LEU A 35 2.86 2.00 5.86
CA LEU A 35 3.93 2.61 6.65
C LEU A 35 4.48 1.63 7.70
N GLY A 36 3.61 0.94 8.43
CA GLY A 36 4.01 -0.07 9.41
C GLY A 36 4.83 -1.20 8.79
N ALA A 37 4.40 -1.72 7.63
CA ALA A 37 5.14 -2.76 6.92
C ALA A 37 6.49 -2.25 6.37
N SER A 38 6.55 -1.00 5.91
CA SER A 38 7.80 -0.38 5.47
C SER A 38 8.78 -0.20 6.62
N LEU A 39 8.31 0.24 7.78
CA LEU A 39 9.13 0.38 8.98
C LEU A 39 9.60 -0.98 9.52
N LEU A 40 8.75 -2.01 9.47
CA LEU A 40 9.14 -3.37 9.80
C LEU A 40 10.29 -3.84 8.90
N HIS A 41 10.18 -3.64 7.58
CA HIS A 41 11.22 -3.99 6.62
C HIS A 41 12.52 -3.23 6.92
N LEU A 42 12.45 -1.91 7.10
CA LEU A 42 13.61 -1.10 7.44
C LEU A 42 14.28 -1.55 8.74
N ALA A 43 13.50 -1.91 9.78
CA ALA A 43 14.04 -2.40 11.04
C ALA A 43 14.76 -3.75 10.91
N GLN A 44 14.48 -4.51 9.85
CA GLN A 44 15.14 -5.79 9.53
C GLN A 44 16.32 -5.63 8.56
N ASP A 45 16.42 -4.49 7.86
CA ASP A 45 17.44 -4.24 6.84
C ASP A 45 18.20 -2.91 7.10
N PRO A 46 19.27 -2.96 7.92
CA PRO A 46 20.09 -1.79 8.21
C PRO A 46 20.82 -1.22 6.99
N ASP A 47 21.22 -2.08 6.08
CA ASP A 47 21.95 -1.66 4.87
C ASP A 47 21.04 -0.81 3.98
N LEU A 48 19.76 -1.17 3.89
CA LEU A 48 18.77 -0.36 3.19
C LEU A 48 18.56 0.99 3.88
N GLN A 49 18.53 1.03 5.24
CA GLN A 49 18.44 2.31 5.95
C GLN A 49 19.60 3.23 5.58
N ASP A 50 20.82 2.72 5.56
CA ASP A 50 22.03 3.49 5.25
C ASP A 50 22.06 3.94 3.78
N ARG A 51 21.63 3.09 2.87
CA ARG A 51 21.48 3.46 1.45
C ARG A 51 20.48 4.59 1.26
N LEU A 52 19.29 4.51 1.88
CA LEU A 52 18.25 5.55 1.76
C LEU A 52 18.64 6.86 2.46
N ARG A 53 19.51 6.80 3.48
CA ARG A 53 20.08 8.01 4.12
C ARG A 53 21.14 8.67 3.25
N SER A 54 22.02 7.86 2.65
CA SER A 54 23.13 8.38 1.83
C SER A 54 22.66 8.90 0.48
N ASP A 55 21.56 8.36 -0.04
CA ASP A 55 20.97 8.76 -1.32
C ASP A 55 19.43 8.93 -1.18
N PRO A 56 18.98 10.12 -0.75
CA PRO A 56 17.55 10.43 -0.61
C PRO A 56 16.75 10.35 -1.91
N ASP A 57 17.40 10.41 -3.07
CA ASP A 57 16.74 10.28 -4.37
C ASP A 57 16.23 8.87 -4.65
N LEU A 58 16.68 7.88 -3.89
CA LEU A 58 16.14 6.52 -3.90
C LEU A 58 14.77 6.40 -3.20
N MET A 59 14.38 7.35 -2.35
CA MET A 59 13.16 7.26 -1.55
C MET A 59 11.87 7.11 -2.38
N PRO A 60 11.66 7.84 -3.48
CA PRO A 60 10.49 7.60 -4.34
C PRO A 60 10.41 6.17 -4.85
N THR A 61 11.52 5.61 -5.30
CA THR A 61 11.63 4.22 -5.76
C THR A 61 11.37 3.22 -4.63
N ALA A 62 11.93 3.46 -3.45
CA ALA A 62 11.69 2.63 -2.27
C ALA A 62 10.20 2.60 -1.89
N VAL A 63 9.50 3.74 -1.97
CA VAL A 63 8.05 3.82 -1.71
C VAL A 63 7.25 2.96 -2.70
N GLU A 64 7.57 2.98 -4.00
CA GLU A 64 6.90 2.11 -4.96
C GLU A 64 7.16 0.62 -4.66
N GLU A 65 8.37 0.27 -4.25
CA GLU A 65 8.72 -1.12 -3.94
C GLU A 65 8.07 -1.57 -2.61
N PHE A 66 7.99 -0.73 -1.59
CA PHE A 66 7.20 -1.02 -0.39
C PHE A 66 5.71 -1.22 -0.71
N LEU A 67 5.12 -0.36 -1.55
CA LEU A 67 3.74 -0.50 -1.99
C LEU A 67 3.51 -1.80 -2.77
N ARG A 68 4.43 -2.18 -3.65
CA ARG A 68 4.38 -3.43 -4.38
C ARG A 68 4.45 -4.64 -3.45
N LEU A 69 5.49 -4.70 -2.61
CA LEU A 69 5.79 -5.87 -1.78
C LEU A 69 4.79 -6.05 -0.64
N TYR A 70 4.31 -4.95 -0.06
CA TYR A 70 3.42 -4.92 1.09
C TYR A 70 2.02 -4.40 0.77
N THR A 71 1.56 -4.62 -0.45
CA THR A 71 0.22 -4.23 -0.91
C THR A 71 -0.83 -4.35 0.21
N PRO A 72 -1.35 -3.22 0.75
CA PRO A 72 -2.21 -3.26 1.93
C PRO A 72 -3.58 -3.88 1.64
N VAL A 73 -4.17 -3.58 0.47
CA VAL A 73 -5.41 -4.21 0.02
C VAL A 73 -5.06 -5.50 -0.70
N VAL A 74 -5.21 -6.63 -0.01
CA VAL A 74 -4.80 -7.94 -0.52
C VAL A 74 -5.68 -8.39 -1.69
N TYR A 75 -6.99 -8.23 -1.55
CA TYR A 75 -7.97 -8.59 -2.59
C TYR A 75 -9.26 -7.78 -2.47
N LEU A 76 -10.00 -7.69 -3.58
CA LEU A 76 -11.36 -7.16 -3.63
C LEU A 76 -12.26 -8.06 -4.47
N GLY A 77 -13.48 -8.30 -3.99
CA GLY A 77 -14.49 -9.07 -4.69
C GLY A 77 -15.13 -8.35 -5.87
N ARG A 78 -15.58 -9.12 -6.85
CA ARG A 78 -16.44 -8.67 -7.96
C ARG A 78 -17.59 -9.65 -8.16
N TYR A 79 -18.75 -9.12 -8.53
CA TYR A 79 -19.86 -9.94 -9.02
C TYR A 79 -19.81 -10.05 -10.53
N VAL A 80 -19.93 -11.28 -11.02
CA VAL A 80 -20.06 -11.55 -12.47
C VAL A 80 -21.46 -11.17 -12.92
N ARG A 81 -21.56 -10.18 -13.81
CA ARG A 81 -22.84 -9.60 -14.25
C ARG A 81 -23.48 -10.41 -15.39
N LYS A 82 -22.68 -11.10 -16.17
CA LYS A 82 -23.11 -11.98 -17.28
C LYS A 82 -22.15 -13.13 -17.40
N ASP A 83 -22.61 -14.23 -17.99
CA ASP A 83 -21.76 -15.37 -18.30
C ASP A 83 -20.52 -14.89 -19.06
N THR A 84 -19.36 -15.33 -18.66
CA THR A 84 -18.10 -14.91 -19.24
C THR A 84 -17.08 -16.05 -19.15
N GLU A 85 -16.00 -15.90 -19.90
CA GLU A 85 -14.85 -16.78 -19.85
C GLU A 85 -13.61 -15.97 -19.43
N LEU A 86 -12.81 -16.56 -18.56
CA LEU A 86 -11.53 -15.99 -18.13
C LEU A 86 -10.48 -17.08 -18.07
N ALA A 87 -9.42 -16.97 -18.89
CA ALA A 87 -8.32 -17.93 -18.99
C ALA A 87 -8.81 -19.38 -19.20
N GLY A 88 -9.81 -19.59 -20.06
CA GLY A 88 -10.38 -20.90 -20.38
C GLY A 88 -11.39 -21.42 -19.34
N LEU A 89 -11.67 -20.67 -18.26
CA LEU A 89 -12.66 -21.02 -17.26
C LEU A 89 -13.97 -20.30 -17.51
N SER A 90 -15.06 -21.06 -17.64
CA SER A 90 -16.42 -20.51 -17.73
C SER A 90 -16.89 -20.05 -16.35
N ILE A 91 -17.35 -18.78 -16.26
CA ILE A 91 -17.83 -18.18 -15.03
C ILE A 91 -19.26 -17.69 -15.27
N ALA A 92 -20.22 -18.21 -14.52
CA ALA A 92 -21.62 -17.86 -14.68
C ALA A 92 -21.98 -16.51 -14.03
N ALA A 93 -23.00 -15.86 -14.56
CA ALA A 93 -23.61 -14.69 -13.94
C ALA A 93 -24.03 -14.99 -12.48
N GLY A 94 -23.83 -14.01 -11.59
CA GLY A 94 -24.12 -14.15 -10.15
C GLY A 94 -22.98 -14.76 -9.33
N GLN A 95 -21.98 -15.39 -9.94
CA GLN A 95 -20.81 -15.86 -9.22
C GLN A 95 -19.95 -14.69 -8.73
N ARG A 96 -19.10 -14.98 -7.74
CA ARG A 96 -18.13 -14.03 -7.19
C ARG A 96 -16.72 -14.41 -7.61
N VAL A 97 -15.95 -13.41 -8.02
CA VAL A 97 -14.53 -13.56 -8.29
C VAL A 97 -13.75 -12.63 -7.35
N SER A 98 -12.54 -13.01 -7.00
CA SER A 98 -11.64 -12.22 -6.18
C SER A 98 -10.48 -11.71 -7.04
N LEU A 99 -10.27 -10.39 -7.03
CA LEU A 99 -9.09 -9.78 -7.65
C LEU A 99 -8.00 -9.68 -6.59
N SER A 100 -6.97 -10.52 -6.68
CA SER A 100 -5.84 -10.49 -5.76
C SER A 100 -4.79 -9.49 -6.22
N PHE A 101 -4.78 -8.31 -5.61
CA PHE A 101 -3.76 -7.29 -5.87
C PHE A 101 -2.39 -7.71 -5.33
N ALA A 102 -2.37 -8.40 -4.17
CA ALA A 102 -1.13 -8.89 -3.60
C ALA A 102 -0.44 -9.93 -4.50
N ALA A 103 -1.19 -10.86 -5.10
CA ALA A 103 -0.66 -11.81 -6.06
C ALA A 103 -0.18 -11.11 -7.33
N ALA A 104 -0.97 -10.18 -7.88
CA ALA A 104 -0.60 -9.43 -9.07
C ALA A 104 0.66 -8.56 -8.87
N CYS A 105 0.91 -8.08 -7.65
CA CYS A 105 2.14 -7.35 -7.29
C CYS A 105 3.36 -8.26 -7.10
N ARG A 106 3.17 -9.58 -7.08
CA ARG A 106 4.21 -10.62 -6.95
C ARG A 106 4.21 -11.63 -8.09
N ASP A 107 3.59 -11.28 -9.20
CA ASP A 107 3.54 -12.10 -10.39
C ASP A 107 4.95 -12.22 -11.01
N PRO A 108 5.55 -13.43 -11.07
CA PRO A 108 6.90 -13.62 -11.63
C PRO A 108 6.97 -13.32 -13.13
N GLU A 109 5.85 -13.35 -13.85
CA GLU A 109 5.81 -12.92 -15.26
C GLU A 109 5.95 -11.39 -15.44
N LYS A 110 5.77 -10.63 -14.36
CA LYS A 110 5.84 -9.16 -14.36
C LYS A 110 7.00 -8.61 -13.54
N PHE A 111 7.38 -9.32 -12.49
CA PHE A 111 8.41 -8.88 -11.56
C PHE A 111 9.43 -9.99 -11.37
N GLU A 112 10.63 -9.79 -11.87
CA GLU A 112 11.76 -10.66 -11.57
C GLU A 112 12.02 -10.68 -10.05
N GLU A 113 12.30 -11.85 -9.48
CA GLU A 113 12.46 -12.05 -8.04
C GLU A 113 11.37 -11.31 -7.23
N PRO A 114 10.09 -11.68 -7.41
CA PRO A 114 8.95 -10.88 -6.96
C PRO A 114 8.86 -10.72 -5.44
N ASP A 115 9.50 -11.60 -4.68
CA ASP A 115 9.51 -11.59 -3.23
C ASP A 115 10.67 -10.77 -2.63
N LEU A 116 11.64 -10.36 -3.44
CA LEU A 116 12.75 -9.53 -3.00
C LEU A 116 12.41 -8.04 -3.11
N PHE A 117 12.88 -7.25 -2.15
CA PHE A 117 12.88 -5.80 -2.20
C PHE A 117 14.04 -5.33 -3.09
N ARG A 118 13.74 -4.61 -4.16
CA ARG A 118 14.76 -4.17 -5.14
C ARG A 118 14.54 -2.71 -5.52
N LEU A 119 15.61 -1.92 -5.50
CA LEU A 119 15.61 -0.50 -5.90
C LEU A 119 16.02 -0.29 -7.37
N ASP A 120 16.35 -1.36 -8.08
CA ASP A 120 16.88 -1.34 -9.45
C ASP A 120 15.92 -1.96 -10.46
N ARG A 121 14.63 -2.09 -10.12
CA ARG A 121 13.66 -2.63 -11.09
C ARG A 121 13.49 -1.68 -12.28
N GLU A 122 13.49 -2.25 -13.46
CA GLU A 122 13.25 -1.52 -14.70
C GLU A 122 11.85 -0.87 -14.73
N HIS A 123 10.84 -1.54 -14.11
CA HIS A 123 9.47 -1.08 -14.07
C HIS A 123 8.85 -1.21 -12.68
N TYR A 124 8.30 -0.10 -12.17
CA TYR A 124 7.57 -0.04 -10.89
C TYR A 124 6.04 0.05 -11.04
N ARG A 125 5.51 -0.37 -12.21
CA ARG A 125 4.07 -0.34 -12.45
C ARG A 125 3.38 -1.50 -11.74
N HIS A 126 3.16 -1.34 -10.44
CA HIS A 126 2.48 -2.31 -9.59
C HIS A 126 0.96 -2.07 -9.52
N TYR A 127 0.23 -3.03 -8.91
CA TYR A 127 -1.22 -3.03 -8.80
C TYR A 127 -1.74 -2.65 -7.41
N ALA A 128 -0.91 -2.20 -6.47
CA ALA A 128 -1.31 -1.85 -5.11
C ALA A 128 -2.39 -0.76 -5.04
N PHE A 129 -2.46 0.10 -6.04
CA PHE A 129 -3.49 1.14 -6.17
C PHE A 129 -4.66 0.73 -7.08
N GLY A 130 -4.74 -0.53 -7.49
CA GLY A 130 -5.72 -0.98 -8.47
C GLY A 130 -5.50 -0.38 -9.86
N VAL A 131 -6.43 -0.65 -10.76
CA VAL A 131 -6.39 -0.20 -12.16
C VAL A 131 -7.79 0.16 -12.68
N GLY A 132 -7.84 0.83 -13.82
CA GLY A 132 -9.08 1.21 -14.49
C GLY A 132 -9.86 2.29 -13.73
N ILE A 133 -11.18 2.26 -13.86
CA ILE A 133 -12.08 3.27 -13.28
C ILE A 133 -12.09 3.28 -11.74
N HIS A 134 -11.65 2.20 -11.10
CA HIS A 134 -11.52 2.07 -9.64
C HIS A 134 -10.09 2.30 -9.14
N ARG A 135 -9.18 2.83 -9.97
CA ARG A 135 -7.85 3.19 -9.50
C ARG A 135 -7.94 4.14 -8.31
N CYS A 136 -7.11 3.91 -7.30
CA CYS A 136 -7.09 4.69 -6.06
C CYS A 136 -6.99 6.20 -6.34
N LEU A 137 -7.98 6.95 -5.87
CA LEU A 137 -8.03 8.42 -5.97
C LEU A 137 -6.88 9.07 -5.16
N GLY A 138 -6.57 8.51 -3.99
CA GLY A 138 -5.55 9.01 -3.07
C GLY A 138 -4.12 8.57 -3.39
N SER A 139 -3.86 7.93 -4.53
CA SER A 139 -2.56 7.32 -4.84
C SER A 139 -1.38 8.31 -4.78
N ASN A 140 -1.57 9.56 -5.19
CA ASN A 140 -0.52 10.60 -5.14
C ASN A 140 -0.31 11.09 -3.70
N LEU A 141 -1.39 11.27 -2.94
CA LEU A 141 -1.31 11.66 -1.53
C LEU A 141 -0.63 10.57 -0.69
N ALA A 142 -0.99 9.30 -0.90
CA ALA A 142 -0.37 8.18 -0.20
C ALA A 142 1.15 8.10 -0.45
N ARG A 143 1.61 8.28 -1.69
CA ARG A 143 3.04 8.35 -2.02
C ARG A 143 3.75 9.49 -1.30
N LEU A 144 3.13 10.67 -1.30
CA LEU A 144 3.68 11.84 -0.61
C LEU A 144 3.82 11.59 0.89
N VAL A 145 2.75 11.09 1.53
CA VAL A 145 2.75 10.78 2.97
C VAL A 145 3.79 9.73 3.32
N LEU A 146 3.86 8.62 2.57
CA LEU A 146 4.85 7.56 2.80
C LEU A 146 6.27 8.09 2.66
N ARG A 147 6.54 8.82 1.57
CA ARG A 147 7.86 9.41 1.34
C ARG A 147 8.29 10.30 2.50
N LEU A 148 7.46 11.28 2.87
CA LEU A 148 7.78 12.24 3.93
C LEU A 148 7.94 11.56 5.29
N ALA A 149 7.06 10.59 5.61
CA ALA A 149 7.13 9.86 6.87
C ALA A 149 8.39 9.01 6.97
N LEU A 150 8.72 8.22 5.93
CA LEU A 150 9.91 7.37 5.92
C LEU A 150 11.19 8.21 5.96
N GLN A 151 11.25 9.29 5.19
CA GLN A 151 12.37 10.22 5.23
C GLN A 151 12.56 10.82 6.62
N THR A 152 11.48 11.33 7.22
CA THR A 152 11.52 11.92 8.57
C THR A 152 11.99 10.89 9.61
N VAL A 153 11.54 9.63 9.52
CA VAL A 153 12.00 8.56 10.40
C VAL A 153 13.51 8.33 10.24
N LEU A 154 13.98 8.17 9.00
CA LEU A 154 15.40 7.92 8.71
C LEU A 154 16.30 9.09 9.13
N ASP A 155 15.83 10.33 9.01
CA ASP A 155 16.57 11.53 9.40
C ASP A 155 16.70 11.66 10.92
N ARG A 156 15.64 11.29 11.67
CA ARG A 156 15.58 11.51 13.12
C ARG A 156 15.96 10.31 13.96
N LEU A 157 15.76 9.09 13.43
CA LEU A 157 16.01 7.85 14.15
C LEU A 157 17.21 7.12 13.54
N GLY A 158 18.21 6.85 14.39
CA GLY A 158 19.34 5.97 14.06
C GLY A 158 19.10 4.55 14.56
N ASP A 159 19.81 3.59 13.99
CA ASP A 159 19.82 2.19 14.44
C ASP A 159 18.42 1.60 14.67
N LEU A 160 17.48 1.89 13.76
CA LEU A 160 16.15 1.34 13.86
C LEU A 160 16.22 -0.19 13.75
N ARG A 161 15.77 -0.89 14.80
CA ARG A 161 15.79 -2.35 14.90
C ARG A 161 14.49 -2.87 15.49
N LEU A 162 14.17 -4.13 15.24
CA LEU A 162 13.10 -4.80 15.99
C LEU A 162 13.52 -4.99 17.45
N ALA A 163 12.58 -4.88 18.37
CA ALA A 163 12.81 -5.27 19.76
C ALA A 163 13.10 -6.79 19.84
N GLU A 164 14.02 -7.21 20.72
CA GLU A 164 14.51 -8.61 20.80
C GLU A 164 13.41 -9.67 20.92
N SER A 165 12.33 -9.37 21.63
CA SER A 165 11.23 -10.30 21.87
C SER A 165 10.05 -10.11 20.88
N PHE A 166 10.19 -9.23 19.89
CA PHE A 166 9.09 -8.91 19.00
C PHE A 166 8.97 -9.91 17.84
N THR A 167 7.77 -10.47 17.66
CA THR A 167 7.40 -11.26 16.50
C THR A 167 6.23 -10.58 15.79
N PRO A 168 6.34 -10.28 14.48
CA PRO A 168 5.27 -9.63 13.75
C PRO A 168 4.00 -10.49 13.70
N THR A 169 2.88 -9.90 14.10
CA THR A 169 1.54 -10.48 13.94
C THR A 169 0.69 -9.63 13.00
N TYR A 170 -0.11 -10.29 12.18
CA TYR A 170 -0.89 -9.62 11.15
C TYR A 170 -2.38 -9.88 11.33
N ARG A 171 -3.18 -8.85 11.17
CA ARG A 171 -4.62 -9.02 10.96
C ARG A 171 -4.88 -9.66 9.60
N VAL A 172 -5.67 -10.72 9.60
CA VAL A 172 -6.05 -11.45 8.37
C VAL A 172 -7.41 -10.93 7.90
N SER A 173 -7.40 -10.09 6.89
CA SER A 173 -8.62 -9.56 6.24
C SER A 173 -8.31 -9.21 4.78
N SER A 174 -9.28 -8.60 4.08
CA SER A 174 -9.04 -8.02 2.74
C SER A 174 -8.02 -6.87 2.76
N VAL A 175 -7.80 -6.27 3.93
CA VAL A 175 -6.75 -5.29 4.18
C VAL A 175 -5.77 -5.88 5.18
N ARG A 176 -4.52 -6.04 4.77
CA ARG A 176 -3.44 -6.60 5.60
C ARG A 176 -2.74 -5.47 6.37
N GLY A 177 -2.53 -5.68 7.65
CA GLY A 177 -1.76 -4.76 8.49
C GLY A 177 -1.16 -5.45 9.69
N LEU A 178 -0.09 -4.87 10.22
CA LEU A 178 0.48 -5.26 11.50
C LEU A 178 -0.49 -4.88 12.63
N GLU A 179 -0.62 -5.75 13.62
CA GLU A 179 -1.35 -5.43 14.85
C GLU A 179 -0.55 -4.47 15.74
N ARG A 180 0.77 -4.65 15.75
CA ARG A 180 1.72 -3.89 16.55
C ARG A 180 3.09 -3.96 15.87
N LEU A 181 3.95 -2.96 16.13
CA LEU A 181 5.36 -2.94 15.72
C LEU A 181 6.19 -2.38 16.88
N ASP A 182 7.02 -3.21 17.48
CA ASP A 182 7.94 -2.81 18.53
C ASP A 182 9.34 -2.67 17.95
N VAL A 183 9.89 -1.48 18.13
CA VAL A 183 11.22 -1.13 17.62
C VAL A 183 12.05 -0.46 18.69
N THR A 184 13.34 -0.60 18.59
CA THR A 184 14.35 0.20 19.29
C THR A 184 15.05 1.12 18.29
N PHE A 185 15.52 2.26 18.75
CA PHE A 185 16.25 3.22 17.94
C PHE A 185 17.12 4.13 18.80
N SER A 186 18.11 4.77 18.19
CA SER A 186 18.84 5.89 18.78
C SER A 186 18.30 7.23 18.24
N SER A 187 18.42 8.30 19.02
CA SER A 187 18.08 9.64 18.53
C SER A 187 19.23 10.17 17.67
N ARG A 188 18.91 10.74 16.52
CA ARG A 188 19.88 11.49 15.68
C ARG A 188 19.67 12.99 15.91
N ALA A 189 20.75 13.73 16.16
CA ALA A 189 20.70 15.17 16.14
C ALA A 189 20.35 15.61 14.70
N THR A 190 19.30 16.38 14.54
CA THR A 190 19.03 17.06 13.27
C THR A 190 20.09 18.14 13.10
N ALA A 191 20.87 18.06 12.02
CA ALA A 191 21.79 19.10 11.63
C ALA A 191 21.04 20.39 11.26
#